data_a6110f293b1750dde9b8d3bf92dc6ccb
#
_entry.id   a6110f293b1750dde9b8d3bf92dc6ccb
#
_cell.length_a   1.000
_cell.length_b   1.000
_cell.length_c   1.000
_cell.angle_alpha   90.00
_cell.angle_beta   90.00
_cell.angle_gamma   90.00
#
_symmetry.space_group_name_H-M   'P 1'
#
loop_
_entity.id
_entity.type
_entity.pdbx_description
1 polymer ?
#
loop_
_entity_poly.entity_id
_entity_poly.type
_entity_poly.pdbx_seq_one_letter_code
_entity_poly.pdbx_strand_id
1 'polypeptide(L)'
;GRLACCIRLLNNKIPTLEELKMPPVLTELAQKRRGLILVTGPTGSGKSTTLAAIIDYINKNRACHVITIEDPVEYKYTQEKATIHQREVGRDVDSFSNALRSALREDPDVILVGEMRDYETISLAMTAAETGHLVFGTLHTSSAAQTMDRIIDACPPHAQEQVCLLYT
;
A
#
# COMPACT_ATOMS: atom_id res chain seq x y z
N GLY A 1 -23.14 30.44 15.57
CA GLY A 1 -22.64 29.39 14.68
C GLY A 1 -23.46 28.11 14.91
N ARG A 2 -23.75 27.36 13.85
CA ARG A 2 -24.39 26.03 13.94
C ARG A 2 -23.29 24.97 13.93
N LEU A 3 -23.39 23.97 14.83
CA LEU A 3 -22.53 22.81 14.82
C LEU A 3 -22.98 21.88 13.69
N ALA A 4 -22.03 21.38 12.90
CA ALA A 4 -22.24 20.36 11.89
C ALA A 4 -21.29 19.18 12.17
N CYS A 5 -21.76 17.97 11.90
CA CYS A 5 -20.99 16.74 12.07
C CYS A 5 -21.06 15.96 10.74
N CYS A 6 -19.91 15.48 10.28
CA CYS A 6 -19.81 14.55 9.17
C CYS A 6 -19.34 13.20 9.73
N ILE A 7 -20.15 12.16 9.51
CA ILE A 7 -19.87 10.81 10.04
C ILE A 7 -19.68 9.86 8.87
N ARG A 8 -18.52 9.18 8.82
CA ARG A 8 -18.25 8.07 7.91
C ARG A 8 -18.32 6.76 8.67
N LEU A 9 -19.20 5.88 8.27
CA LEU A 9 -19.23 4.51 8.79
C LEU A 9 -18.12 3.69 8.13
N LEU A 10 -17.29 3.04 8.95
CA LEU A 10 -16.28 2.09 8.46
C LEU A 10 -16.91 0.70 8.36
N ASN A 11 -16.62 -0.01 7.28
CA ASN A 11 -17.03 -1.40 7.13
C ASN A 11 -16.18 -2.29 8.05
N ASN A 12 -16.83 -3.06 8.92
CA ASN A 12 -16.16 -4.00 9.82
C ASN A 12 -15.79 -5.33 9.13
N LYS A 13 -16.34 -5.59 7.94
CA LYS A 13 -16.07 -6.82 7.19
C LYS A 13 -15.20 -6.49 5.97
N ILE A 14 -14.04 -7.14 5.90
CA ILE A 14 -13.19 -7.10 4.72
C ILE A 14 -13.73 -8.15 3.74
N PRO A 15 -14.07 -7.79 2.49
CA PRO A 15 -14.51 -8.75 1.49
C PRO A 15 -13.32 -9.63 1.05
N THR A 16 -13.57 -10.87 0.69
CA THR A 16 -12.54 -11.74 0.12
C THR A 16 -12.27 -11.40 -1.35
N LEU A 17 -11.11 -11.84 -1.87
CA LEU A 17 -10.78 -11.68 -3.30
C LEU A 17 -11.82 -12.37 -4.20
N GLU A 18 -12.40 -13.49 -3.73
CA GLU A 18 -13.46 -14.22 -4.43
C GLU A 18 -14.79 -13.46 -4.41
N GLU A 19 -15.21 -12.93 -3.26
CA GLU A 19 -16.40 -12.07 -3.14
C GLU A 19 -16.31 -10.84 -4.07
N LEU A 20 -15.11 -10.30 -4.23
CA LEU A 20 -14.82 -9.18 -5.15
C LEU A 20 -14.69 -9.62 -6.61
N LYS A 21 -14.75 -10.93 -6.90
CA LYS A 21 -14.54 -11.51 -8.25
C LYS A 21 -13.22 -11.07 -8.88
N MET A 22 -12.17 -11.00 -8.08
CA MET A 22 -10.86 -10.55 -8.53
C MET A 22 -10.14 -11.64 -9.34
N PRO A 23 -9.31 -11.25 -10.32
CA PRO A 23 -8.52 -12.18 -11.10
C PRO A 23 -7.57 -13.01 -10.20
N PRO A 24 -7.32 -14.29 -10.52
CA PRO A 24 -6.42 -15.17 -9.74
C PRO A 24 -5.00 -14.63 -9.56
N VAL A 25 -4.53 -13.79 -10.48
CA VAL A 25 -3.21 -13.14 -10.40
C VAL A 25 -3.00 -12.37 -9.10
N LEU A 26 -4.06 -11.82 -8.48
CA LEU A 26 -3.92 -11.11 -7.20
C LEU A 26 -3.53 -12.07 -6.05
N THR A 27 -4.02 -13.31 -6.10
CA THR A 27 -3.60 -14.35 -5.17
C THR A 27 -2.12 -14.73 -5.37
N GLU A 28 -1.68 -14.82 -6.63
CA GLU A 28 -0.27 -15.08 -6.95
C GLU A 28 0.64 -13.92 -6.49
N LEU A 29 0.21 -12.68 -6.70
CA LEU A 29 0.93 -11.49 -6.23
C LEU A 29 1.02 -11.45 -4.70
N ALA A 30 -0.05 -11.81 -3.98
CA ALA A 30 -0.06 -11.88 -2.52
C ALA A 30 0.91 -12.95 -1.95
N GLN A 31 1.28 -13.94 -2.75
CA GLN A 31 2.24 -15.00 -2.38
C GLN A 31 3.70 -14.61 -2.65
N LYS A 32 3.97 -13.53 -3.37
CA LYS A 32 5.34 -13.07 -3.61
C LYS A 32 6.03 -12.73 -2.29
N ARG A 33 7.33 -12.90 -2.26
CA ARG A 33 8.13 -12.59 -1.08
C ARG A 33 8.62 -11.15 -1.08
N ARG A 34 8.83 -10.57 -2.25
CA ARG A 34 9.36 -9.22 -2.46
C ARG A 34 8.85 -8.62 -3.75
N GLY A 35 8.95 -7.32 -3.87
CA GLY A 35 8.58 -6.54 -5.06
C GLY A 35 7.64 -5.41 -4.74
N LEU A 36 7.44 -4.52 -5.70
CA LEU A 36 6.51 -3.40 -5.60
C LEU A 36 5.27 -3.70 -6.44
N ILE A 37 4.11 -3.66 -5.81
CA ILE A 37 2.81 -3.86 -6.44
C ILE A 37 2.00 -2.57 -6.29
N LEU A 38 1.59 -2.00 -7.41
CA LEU A 38 0.87 -0.75 -7.45
C LEU A 38 -0.59 -0.99 -7.83
N VAL A 39 -1.49 -0.50 -6.98
CA VAL A 39 -2.93 -0.49 -7.24
C VAL A 39 -3.34 0.94 -7.59
N THR A 40 -3.73 1.16 -8.83
CA THR A 40 -3.97 2.49 -9.38
C THR A 40 -5.42 2.68 -9.81
N GLY A 41 -5.86 3.92 -9.87
CA GLY A 41 -7.21 4.27 -10.27
C GLY A 41 -7.71 5.56 -9.60
N PRO A 42 -8.81 6.14 -10.07
CA PRO A 42 -9.42 7.32 -9.47
C PRO A 42 -9.96 7.02 -8.05
N THR A 43 -10.30 8.08 -7.34
CA THR A 43 -10.99 7.96 -6.04
C THR A 43 -12.31 7.19 -6.23
N GLY A 44 -12.60 6.27 -5.29
CA GLY A 44 -13.81 5.45 -5.35
C GLY A 44 -13.74 4.24 -6.30
N SER A 45 -12.58 3.98 -6.94
CA SER A 45 -12.41 2.81 -7.85
C SER A 45 -12.22 1.48 -7.12
N GLY A 46 -12.20 1.47 -5.79
CA GLY A 46 -12.05 0.25 -4.99
C GLY A 46 -10.61 -0.12 -4.64
N LYS A 47 -9.62 0.80 -4.79
CA LYS A 47 -8.21 0.53 -4.43
C LYS A 47 -8.05 0.03 -3.00
N SER A 48 -8.56 0.79 -2.02
CA SER A 48 -8.47 0.43 -0.60
C SER A 48 -9.13 -0.92 -0.30
N THR A 49 -10.29 -1.17 -0.91
CA THR A 49 -11.02 -2.43 -0.74
C THR A 49 -10.23 -3.62 -1.31
N THR A 50 -9.64 -3.45 -2.50
CA THR A 50 -8.81 -4.48 -3.14
C THR A 50 -7.57 -4.77 -2.30
N LEU A 51 -6.87 -3.73 -1.84
CA LEU A 51 -5.70 -3.88 -0.97
C LEU A 51 -6.07 -4.52 0.36
N ALA A 52 -7.19 -4.14 0.96
CA ALA A 52 -7.67 -4.76 2.19
C ALA A 52 -7.91 -6.26 2.01
N ALA A 53 -8.52 -6.66 0.89
CA ALA A 53 -8.74 -8.07 0.57
C ALA A 53 -7.42 -8.85 0.35
N ILE A 54 -6.42 -8.23 -0.29
CA ILE A 54 -5.09 -8.82 -0.47
C ILE A 54 -4.38 -9.00 0.87
N ILE A 55 -4.37 -7.97 1.71
CA ILE A 55 -3.73 -8.04 3.05
C ILE A 55 -4.44 -9.06 3.93
N ASP A 56 -5.76 -9.14 3.89
CA ASP A 56 -6.52 -10.14 4.64
C ASP A 56 -6.24 -11.58 4.14
N TYR A 57 -6.07 -11.75 2.83
CA TYR A 57 -5.62 -13.02 2.27
C TYR A 57 -4.23 -13.41 2.79
N ILE A 58 -3.28 -12.47 2.83
CA ILE A 58 -1.94 -12.71 3.39
C ILE A 58 -2.06 -13.06 4.88
N ASN A 59 -2.85 -12.31 5.65
CA ASN A 59 -3.09 -12.54 7.06
C ASN A 59 -3.56 -13.96 7.38
N LYS A 60 -4.46 -14.49 6.56
CA LYS A 60 -5.03 -15.83 6.72
C LYS A 60 -4.09 -16.96 6.30
N ASN A 61 -3.15 -16.70 5.39
CA ASN A 61 -2.38 -17.74 4.72
C ASN A 61 -0.88 -17.74 5.05
N ARG A 62 -0.32 -16.63 5.56
CA ARG A 62 1.12 -16.47 5.79
C ARG A 62 1.43 -16.07 7.23
N ALA A 63 2.35 -16.79 7.87
CA ALA A 63 2.97 -16.34 9.12
C ALA A 63 4.06 -15.30 8.77
N CYS A 64 3.73 -14.02 8.85
CA CYS A 64 4.60 -12.92 8.46
C CYS A 64 4.26 -11.63 9.23
N HIS A 65 5.15 -10.65 9.19
CA HIS A 65 4.93 -9.34 9.77
C HIS A 65 4.46 -8.36 8.68
N VAL A 66 3.29 -7.79 8.87
CA VAL A 66 2.66 -6.81 7.97
C VAL A 66 2.58 -5.46 8.66
N ILE A 67 3.05 -4.41 8.00
CA ILE A 67 2.87 -3.03 8.46
C ILE A 67 2.03 -2.29 7.41
N THR A 68 0.96 -1.63 7.85
CA THR A 68 0.19 -0.73 6.99
C THR A 68 0.34 0.71 7.45
N ILE A 69 0.44 1.61 6.48
CA ILE A 69 0.51 3.07 6.69
C ILE A 69 -0.62 3.68 5.86
N GLU A 70 -1.61 4.25 6.50
CA GLU A 70 -2.89 4.63 5.89
C GLU A 70 -3.32 6.05 6.29
N ASP A 71 -4.15 6.70 5.48
CA ASP A 71 -4.70 8.04 5.73
C ASP A 71 -6.13 8.18 5.19
N PRO A 72 -7.14 7.89 6.04
CA PRO A 72 -7.11 7.17 7.31
C PRO A 72 -7.15 5.64 7.16
N VAL A 73 -7.07 4.91 8.28
CA VAL A 73 -7.36 3.47 8.31
C VAL A 73 -8.83 3.22 7.97
N GLU A 74 -9.10 2.54 6.85
CA GLU A 74 -10.47 2.23 6.39
C GLU A 74 -10.97 0.87 6.87
N TYR A 75 -10.09 -0.12 7.01
CA TYR A 75 -10.41 -1.48 7.44
C TYR A 75 -9.55 -1.88 8.63
N LYS A 76 -10.15 -2.57 9.60
CA LYS A 76 -9.41 -3.15 10.74
C LYS A 76 -9.23 -4.64 10.53
N TYR A 77 -7.99 -5.12 10.65
CA TYR A 77 -7.67 -6.52 10.54
C TYR A 77 -7.74 -7.21 11.92
N THR A 78 -8.33 -8.38 11.95
CA THR A 78 -8.17 -9.31 13.09
C THR A 78 -6.95 -10.17 12.78
N GLN A 79 -5.97 -10.19 13.67
CA GLN A 79 -4.76 -10.98 13.49
C GLN A 79 -5.10 -12.47 13.47
N GLU A 80 -4.60 -13.18 12.44
CA GLU A 80 -4.72 -14.63 12.30
C GLU A 80 -3.33 -15.27 12.25
N LYS A 81 -2.79 -15.57 11.04
CA LYS A 81 -1.43 -16.08 10.92
C LYS A 81 -0.37 -14.99 10.90
N ALA A 82 -0.70 -13.83 10.33
CA ALA A 82 0.20 -12.69 10.30
C ALA A 82 0.06 -11.81 11.55
N THR A 83 1.16 -11.17 11.94
CA THR A 83 1.12 -10.04 12.87
C THR A 83 0.94 -8.77 12.05
N ILE A 84 -0.13 -8.02 12.29
CA ILE A 84 -0.44 -6.79 11.53
C ILE A 84 -0.38 -5.57 12.44
N HIS A 85 0.45 -4.60 12.06
CA HIS A 85 0.50 -3.28 12.70
C HIS A 85 -0.01 -2.23 11.71
N GLN A 86 -1.15 -1.61 12.06
CA GLN A 86 -1.74 -0.52 11.27
C GLN A 86 -1.36 0.83 11.87
N ARG A 87 -0.92 1.76 11.02
CA ARG A 87 -0.55 3.11 11.40
C ARG A 87 -1.32 4.13 10.58
N GLU A 88 -1.94 5.06 11.27
CA GLU A 88 -2.69 6.15 10.67
C GLU A 88 -1.85 7.42 10.66
N VAL A 89 -1.72 8.04 9.49
CA VAL A 89 -1.06 9.34 9.34
C VAL A 89 -1.87 10.44 10.05
N GLY A 90 -1.17 11.29 10.77
CA GLY A 90 -1.79 12.35 11.58
C GLY A 90 -2.25 11.90 12.97
N ARG A 91 -2.25 10.59 13.25
CA ARG A 91 -2.59 10.03 14.56
C ARG A 91 -1.41 9.26 15.17
N ASP A 92 -0.89 8.28 14.46
CA ASP A 92 0.15 7.38 14.93
C ASP A 92 1.52 7.76 14.37
N VAL A 93 1.54 8.42 13.23
CA VAL A 93 2.75 8.87 12.50
C VAL A 93 2.51 10.20 11.81
N ASP A 94 3.58 10.97 11.59
CA ASP A 94 3.48 12.33 11.03
C ASP A 94 3.34 12.34 9.50
N SER A 95 3.93 11.38 8.80
CA SER A 95 3.92 11.29 7.33
C SER A 95 4.16 9.87 6.84
N PHE A 96 3.80 9.61 5.58
CA PHE A 96 4.07 8.32 4.92
C PHE A 96 5.57 8.01 4.86
N SER A 97 6.41 8.98 4.49
CA SER A 97 7.87 8.79 4.37
C SER A 97 8.51 8.46 5.73
N ASN A 98 8.17 9.19 6.80
CA ASN A 98 8.67 8.93 8.15
C ASN A 98 8.22 7.56 8.67
N ALA A 99 6.96 7.23 8.46
CA ALA A 99 6.40 5.94 8.86
C ALA A 99 7.07 4.77 8.13
N LEU A 100 7.27 4.91 6.81
CA LEU A 100 7.94 3.88 5.99
C LEU A 100 9.39 3.70 6.39
N ARG A 101 10.11 4.79 6.65
CA ARG A 101 11.50 4.76 7.15
C ARG A 101 11.61 4.05 8.52
N SER A 102 10.63 4.24 9.38
CA SER A 102 10.56 3.54 10.67
C SER A 102 10.20 2.07 10.48
N ALA A 103 9.23 1.78 9.64
CA ALA A 103 8.77 0.42 9.34
C ALA A 103 9.90 -0.48 8.85
N LEU A 104 10.81 0.02 8.00
CA LEU A 104 11.97 -0.73 7.50
C LEU A 104 12.95 -1.20 8.58
N ARG A 105 12.86 -0.67 9.81
CA ARG A 105 13.68 -1.10 10.95
C ARG A 105 12.99 -2.13 11.85
N GLU A 106 11.78 -2.53 11.51
CA GLU A 106 10.94 -3.43 12.31
C GLU A 106 10.85 -4.82 11.71
N ASP A 107 11.71 -5.12 10.72
CA ASP A 107 11.76 -6.41 10.02
C ASP A 107 10.39 -6.84 9.45
N PRO A 108 9.72 -6.01 8.66
CA PRO A 108 8.45 -6.36 8.04
C PRO A 108 8.68 -7.25 6.82
N ASP A 109 7.81 -8.23 6.62
CA ASP A 109 7.77 -9.01 5.38
C ASP A 109 6.93 -8.29 4.31
N VAL A 110 5.86 -7.62 4.75
CA VAL A 110 4.89 -6.95 3.88
C VAL A 110 4.62 -5.53 4.38
N ILE A 111 4.65 -4.58 3.47
CA ILE A 111 4.36 -3.17 3.77
C ILE A 111 3.24 -2.69 2.84
N LEU A 112 2.19 -2.08 3.41
CA LEU A 112 1.17 -1.35 2.67
C LEU A 112 1.39 0.15 2.87
N VAL A 113 1.60 0.88 1.77
CA VAL A 113 1.64 2.34 1.72
C VAL A 113 0.34 2.83 1.09
N GLY A 114 -0.55 3.37 1.89
CA GLY A 114 -1.91 3.74 1.48
C GLY A 114 -1.94 4.70 0.31
N GLU A 115 -1.00 5.65 0.25
CA GLU A 115 -0.82 6.56 -0.89
C GLU A 115 0.63 7.01 -1.04
N MET A 116 1.11 7.05 -2.29
CA MET A 116 2.43 7.54 -2.65
C MET A 116 2.30 8.83 -3.47
N ARG A 117 2.45 10.00 -2.80
CA ARG A 117 2.27 11.32 -3.44
C ARG A 117 3.57 12.00 -3.78
N ASP A 118 4.62 11.74 -3.02
CA ASP A 118 5.91 12.43 -3.09
C ASP A 118 7.05 11.47 -3.42
N TYR A 119 8.13 12.04 -3.97
CA TYR A 119 9.31 11.29 -4.36
C TYR A 119 9.94 10.51 -3.21
N GLU A 120 9.99 11.08 -2.01
CA GLU A 120 10.63 10.44 -0.87
C GLU A 120 9.92 9.12 -0.52
N THR A 121 8.59 9.15 -0.45
CA THR A 121 7.77 7.95 -0.20
C THR A 121 7.93 6.92 -1.32
N ILE A 122 7.91 7.35 -2.59
CA ILE A 122 8.10 6.48 -3.75
C ILE A 122 9.49 5.82 -3.71
N SER A 123 10.55 6.59 -3.51
CA SER A 123 11.93 6.11 -3.44
C SER A 123 12.13 5.10 -2.31
N LEU A 124 11.58 5.37 -1.12
CA LEU A 124 11.64 4.44 0.00
C LEU A 124 10.88 3.14 -0.27
N ALA A 125 9.71 3.21 -0.91
CA ALA A 125 8.93 2.04 -1.28
C ALA A 125 9.66 1.16 -2.30
N MET A 126 10.30 1.77 -3.29
CA MET A 126 11.14 1.07 -4.27
C MET A 126 12.34 0.40 -3.61
N THR A 127 13.08 1.14 -2.77
CA THR A 127 14.20 0.59 -2.01
C THR A 127 13.78 -0.58 -1.12
N ALA A 128 12.64 -0.47 -0.45
CA ALA A 128 12.09 -1.57 0.34
C ALA A 128 11.82 -2.82 -0.51
N ALA A 129 11.22 -2.64 -1.68
CA ALA A 129 10.93 -3.74 -2.60
C ALA A 129 12.21 -4.42 -3.12
N GLU A 130 13.26 -3.65 -3.41
CA GLU A 130 14.57 -4.16 -3.83
C GLU A 130 15.29 -4.91 -2.71
N THR A 131 15.17 -4.44 -1.47
CA THR A 131 15.86 -5.00 -0.31
C THR A 131 15.15 -6.20 0.34
N GLY A 132 14.09 -6.71 -0.28
CA GLY A 132 13.51 -7.99 0.09
C GLY A 132 12.10 -7.95 0.64
N HIS A 133 11.45 -6.78 0.70
CA HIS A 133 10.10 -6.62 1.22
C HIS A 133 9.05 -6.70 0.09
N LEU A 134 7.87 -7.20 0.41
CA LEU A 134 6.71 -7.10 -0.47
C LEU A 134 5.97 -5.80 -0.17
N VAL A 135 5.99 -4.86 -1.09
CA VAL A 135 5.41 -3.53 -0.91
C VAL A 135 4.18 -3.35 -1.78
N PHE A 136 3.08 -2.99 -1.17
CA PHE A 136 1.87 -2.54 -1.86
C PHE A 136 1.73 -1.04 -1.72
N GLY A 137 1.40 -0.35 -2.82
CA GLY A 137 1.16 1.08 -2.81
C GLY A 137 0.02 1.51 -3.69
N THR A 138 -0.52 2.71 -3.47
CA THR A 138 -1.51 3.29 -4.36
C THR A 138 -1.02 4.57 -5.03
N LEU A 139 -1.52 4.77 -6.24
CA LEU A 139 -1.38 6.01 -7.01
C LEU A 139 -2.71 6.37 -7.65
N HIS A 140 -2.96 7.68 -7.83
CA HIS A 140 -4.15 8.19 -8.49
C HIS A 140 -3.89 8.42 -9.99
N THR A 141 -3.65 7.34 -10.72
CA THR A 141 -3.42 7.35 -12.17
C THR A 141 -4.44 6.44 -12.86
N SER A 142 -4.73 6.72 -14.13
CA SER A 142 -5.79 6.02 -14.89
C SER A 142 -5.27 4.82 -15.67
N SER A 143 -3.95 4.69 -15.82
CA SER A 143 -3.34 3.57 -16.56
C SER A 143 -1.96 3.21 -16.02
N ALA A 144 -1.45 2.02 -16.37
CA ALA A 144 -0.11 1.60 -16.02
C ALA A 144 0.97 2.54 -16.60
N ALA A 145 0.81 2.98 -17.86
CA ALA A 145 1.74 3.92 -18.48
C ALA A 145 1.79 5.26 -17.72
N GLN A 146 0.64 5.86 -17.42
CA GLN A 146 0.60 7.08 -16.62
C GLN A 146 1.17 6.90 -15.20
N THR A 147 1.10 5.69 -14.66
CA THR A 147 1.72 5.38 -13.37
C THR A 147 3.23 5.49 -13.46
N MET A 148 3.82 4.96 -14.53
CA MET A 148 5.26 5.06 -14.78
C MET A 148 5.69 6.50 -14.98
N ASP A 149 4.99 7.25 -15.84
CA ASP A 149 5.24 8.68 -16.06
C ASP A 149 5.18 9.45 -14.73
N ARG A 150 4.18 9.18 -13.89
CA ARG A 150 4.01 9.84 -12.60
C ARG A 150 5.15 9.55 -11.62
N ILE A 151 5.67 8.32 -11.62
CA ILE A 151 6.82 7.94 -10.79
C ILE A 151 8.09 8.65 -11.30
N ILE A 152 8.30 8.65 -12.60
CA ILE A 152 9.45 9.33 -13.24
C ILE A 152 9.40 10.85 -12.98
N ASP A 153 8.24 11.48 -13.17
CA ASP A 153 8.04 12.91 -12.94
C ASP A 153 8.25 13.32 -11.47
N ALA A 154 7.93 12.43 -10.53
CA ALA A 154 8.18 12.67 -9.12
C ALA A 154 9.67 12.61 -8.77
N CYS A 155 10.49 11.93 -9.61
CA CYS A 155 11.91 11.75 -9.37
C CYS A 155 12.72 12.98 -9.79
N PRO A 156 13.74 13.39 -9.02
CA PRO A 156 14.67 14.42 -9.46
C PRO A 156 15.45 13.93 -10.70
N PRO A 157 15.91 14.82 -11.59
CA PRO A 157 16.51 14.47 -12.88
C PRO A 157 17.64 13.41 -12.80
N HIS A 158 18.46 13.46 -11.75
CA HIS A 158 19.56 12.50 -11.55
C HIS A 158 19.10 11.08 -11.17
N ALA A 159 17.86 10.90 -10.72
CA ALA A 159 17.31 9.60 -10.34
C ALA A 159 16.38 8.99 -11.41
N GLN A 160 15.96 9.78 -12.40
CA GLN A 160 15.02 9.33 -13.43
C GLN A 160 15.57 8.17 -14.27
N GLU A 161 16.87 8.21 -14.64
CA GLU A 161 17.52 7.13 -15.39
C GLU A 161 17.52 5.80 -14.61
N GLN A 162 17.80 5.86 -13.30
CA GLN A 162 17.80 4.65 -12.46
C GLN A 162 16.39 4.04 -12.34
N VAL A 163 15.37 4.89 -12.24
CA VAL A 163 13.97 4.44 -12.18
C VAL A 163 13.56 3.80 -13.51
N CYS A 164 13.96 4.36 -14.66
CA CYS A 164 13.70 3.79 -15.97
C CYS A 164 14.33 2.40 -16.14
N LEU A 165 15.53 2.18 -15.61
CA LEU A 165 16.24 0.90 -15.69
C LEU A 165 15.63 -0.22 -14.82
N LEU A 166 14.87 0.13 -13.77
CA LEU A 166 14.21 -0.86 -12.90
C LEU A 166 13.01 -1.56 -13.58
N TYR A 167 12.56 -1.06 -14.74
CA TYR A 167 11.36 -1.54 -15.43
C TYR A 167 11.65 -2.14 -16.83
N THR A 168 12.89 -2.31 -17.17
CA THR A 168 13.33 -3.07 -18.34
C THR A 168 13.80 -4.45 -17.92
#